data_d9af0d6403385a91766d4defab2aea7c
#
_entry.id   d9af0d6403385a91766d4defab2aea7c
#
_cell.length_a   1.000
_cell.length_b   1.000
_cell.length_c   1.000
_cell.angle_alpha   90.00
_cell.angle_beta   90.00
_cell.angle_gamma   90.00
#
_symmetry.space_group_name_H-M   'P 1'
#
loop_
_entity.id
_entity.type
_entity.pdbx_description
1 polymer ?
#
loop_
_entity_poly.entity_id
_entity_poly.type
_entity_poly.pdbx_seq_one_letter_code
_entity_poly.pdbx_strand_id
1 'polypeptide(L)'
;MKPSLTFKTQKMKAATLGKEDTVPSLVGDLIIQNELDFQVGEEDELYGGYGRVMNSYPYSKFSCYDRELKDVDVNTAVLENDHLKAVFLPERGGRLWSLWDKERDRELLFTNPVLRYGNLAVRNAWFSGGVEWNIGVIGHTPLTTSTLFTATLEREDGTPVLRMYEYERIRQVTYQMDFWLGEEDRFLNARMRIVNFGNDVVPMYWWSNIAVPASKEGRIITPARKAFTSAKGLVYKTDIPFVNGVDVTRYDNIPESVDYFFELESCDPKYIAHVDGTGYGLLQMSTDRLRARKLFAWGKKTASDHWQEFLSTEHEGKYVEIQAGLAKTQYGCLPMSPHTAWEWLERYGAVFLSEEERGQGFASLRDAVTKRIGEDPAFQEMGCVLESTKEMARQCAEVKIKGSGYGAMKNRERALEGRPPISEHLDFGTPEEKQEVWLRFLEDGALTCPDPKDTPGLYPNDESIYVKLKETIKSKNKDNWYAHYNLGLYYFLKGRYKKAYRAFQTSADMRKNAWAYHGMASAAVMRGRNKKARKAMRK
;
A
#
# COMPACT_ATOMS: atom_id res chain seq x y z
N MET A 1 -0.95 -27.42 19.42
CA MET A 1 -1.54 -27.71 18.06
C MET A 1 -0.42 -27.47 17.04
N LYS A 2 -0.20 -28.39 16.11
CA LYS A 2 0.74 -28.09 15.02
C LYS A 2 0.29 -26.84 14.26
N PRO A 3 1.22 -25.97 13.87
CA PRO A 3 0.90 -24.81 13.06
C PRO A 3 0.13 -25.21 11.80
N SER A 4 -0.87 -24.42 11.42
CA SER A 4 -1.70 -24.70 10.25
C SER A 4 -1.92 -23.48 9.39
N LEU A 5 -2.04 -23.71 8.09
CA LEU A 5 -2.49 -22.74 7.10
C LEU A 5 -3.69 -23.32 6.37
N THR A 6 -4.83 -22.64 6.47
CA THR A 6 -6.06 -23.09 5.84
C THR A 6 -6.70 -21.98 5.02
N PHE A 7 -7.30 -22.34 3.89
CA PHE A 7 -8.12 -21.43 3.09
C PHE A 7 -9.59 -21.70 3.37
N LYS A 8 -10.32 -20.65 3.70
CA LYS A 8 -11.74 -20.73 4.07
C LYS A 8 -12.52 -19.61 3.40
N THR A 9 -13.77 -19.85 3.12
CA THR A 9 -14.73 -18.82 2.75
C THR A 9 -15.55 -18.46 3.99
N GLN A 10 -15.62 -17.17 4.32
CA GLN A 10 -16.46 -16.68 5.42
C GLN A 10 -17.43 -15.62 4.93
N LYS A 11 -18.59 -15.54 5.56
CA LYS A 11 -19.57 -14.48 5.28
C LYS A 11 -19.16 -13.20 5.99
N MET A 12 -19.16 -12.10 5.23
CA MET A 12 -18.90 -10.76 5.76
C MET A 12 -19.95 -9.78 5.23
N LYS A 13 -20.30 -8.79 6.04
CA LYS A 13 -21.11 -7.67 5.58
C LYS A 13 -20.23 -6.73 4.75
N ALA A 14 -20.56 -6.55 3.48
CA ALA A 14 -19.78 -5.70 2.59
C ALA A 14 -20.66 -4.90 1.63
N ALA A 15 -20.20 -3.70 1.30
CA ALA A 15 -20.67 -2.93 0.16
C ALA A 15 -19.97 -3.42 -1.12
N THR A 16 -20.59 -3.18 -2.27
CA THR A 16 -20.03 -3.58 -3.56
C THR A 16 -18.97 -2.54 -3.99
N LEU A 17 -17.78 -3.01 -4.35
CA LEU A 17 -16.73 -2.15 -4.91
C LEU A 17 -17.11 -1.59 -6.29
N GLY A 18 -17.89 -2.32 -7.06
CA GLY A 18 -18.25 -1.96 -8.42
C GLY A 18 -17.12 -2.24 -9.43
N LYS A 19 -17.29 -1.71 -10.63
CA LYS A 19 -16.30 -1.85 -11.71
C LYS A 19 -15.28 -0.71 -11.66
N GLU A 20 -14.10 -0.98 -12.17
CA GLU A 20 -13.10 0.06 -12.43
C GLU A 20 -13.62 1.09 -13.44
N ASP A 21 -13.22 2.35 -13.24
CA ASP A 21 -13.49 3.42 -14.19
C ASP A 21 -12.80 3.12 -15.52
N THR A 22 -13.49 3.43 -16.60
CA THR A 22 -12.96 3.20 -17.96
C THR A 22 -12.06 4.34 -18.44
N VAL A 23 -12.13 5.49 -17.80
CA VAL A 23 -11.34 6.67 -18.14
C VAL A 23 -10.07 6.71 -17.28
N PRO A 24 -8.87 6.89 -17.88
CA PRO A 24 -7.64 6.94 -17.10
C PRO A 24 -7.58 8.20 -16.24
N SER A 25 -7.01 8.06 -15.04
CA SER A 25 -6.74 9.21 -14.16
C SER A 25 -5.53 9.98 -14.71
N LEU A 26 -5.77 11.04 -15.48
CA LEU A 26 -4.72 11.87 -16.08
C LEU A 26 -4.49 13.16 -15.29
N VAL A 27 -5.57 13.85 -14.94
CA VAL A 27 -5.53 15.01 -14.07
C VAL A 27 -6.04 14.56 -12.72
N GLY A 28 -5.13 14.39 -11.78
CA GLY A 28 -5.45 13.91 -10.46
C GLY A 28 -5.13 14.96 -9.41
N ASP A 29 -5.94 14.95 -8.38
CA ASP A 29 -5.69 15.66 -7.16
C ASP A 29 -5.50 14.60 -6.07
N LEU A 30 -4.25 14.21 -5.86
CA LEU A 30 -3.89 13.33 -4.75
C LEU A 30 -3.66 14.22 -3.52
N ILE A 31 -4.74 14.56 -2.83
CA ILE A 31 -4.78 15.48 -1.68
C ILE A 31 -3.68 15.19 -0.64
N ILE A 32 -3.37 13.92 -0.41
CA ILE A 32 -2.34 13.47 0.53
C ILE A 32 -0.91 13.88 0.14
N GLN A 33 -0.71 14.42 -1.05
CA GLN A 33 0.60 14.83 -1.58
C GLN A 33 0.67 16.34 -1.82
N ASN A 34 0.00 17.14 -1.00
CA ASN A 34 0.08 18.59 -1.04
C ASN A 34 1.52 19.08 -0.86
N GLU A 35 1.81 20.27 -1.37
CA GLU A 35 3.06 20.96 -1.07
C GLU A 35 3.09 21.32 0.41
N LEU A 36 4.23 21.02 1.05
CA LEU A 36 4.48 21.27 2.45
C LEU A 36 5.76 22.09 2.59
N ASP A 37 5.76 23.00 3.52
CA ASP A 37 6.97 23.71 3.96
C ASP A 37 7.64 22.91 5.07
N PHE A 38 8.98 22.81 5.04
CA PHE A 38 9.74 22.02 6.01
C PHE A 38 10.59 22.94 6.90
N GLN A 39 10.29 22.97 8.21
CA GLN A 39 11.11 23.58 9.26
C GLN A 39 11.81 22.48 10.07
N VAL A 40 12.77 21.83 9.44
CA VAL A 40 13.56 20.72 10.00
C VAL A 40 15.02 20.91 9.63
N GLY A 41 15.93 20.21 10.34
CA GLY A 41 17.37 20.26 10.03
C GLY A 41 17.69 19.51 8.72
N GLU A 42 18.77 19.90 8.05
CA GLU A 42 19.28 19.21 6.85
C GLU A 42 19.65 17.75 7.16
N GLU A 43 20.12 17.48 8.38
CA GLU A 43 20.47 16.17 8.90
C GLU A 43 19.28 15.24 9.11
N ASP A 44 18.05 15.77 9.07
CA ASP A 44 16.83 14.96 9.24
C ASP A 44 16.55 14.07 8.03
N GLU A 45 17.03 14.41 6.83
CA GLU A 45 16.94 13.61 5.59
C GLU A 45 15.52 13.10 5.30
N LEU A 46 14.51 13.98 5.31
CA LEU A 46 13.12 13.58 5.14
C LEU A 46 12.70 13.26 3.70
N TYR A 47 13.53 13.60 2.71
CA TYR A 47 13.25 13.42 1.28
C TYR A 47 11.91 14.02 0.84
N GLY A 48 11.51 15.16 1.40
CA GLY A 48 10.24 15.81 1.18
C GLY A 48 9.86 15.95 -0.29
N GLY A 49 8.72 15.40 -0.70
CA GLY A 49 8.24 15.41 -2.08
C GLY A 49 8.91 14.42 -3.04
N TYR A 50 10.01 13.76 -2.65
CA TYR A 50 10.64 12.78 -3.53
C TYR A 50 9.73 11.57 -3.74
N GLY A 51 9.54 11.18 -4.99
CA GLY A 51 8.66 10.06 -5.36
C GLY A 51 7.18 10.39 -5.41
N ARG A 52 6.79 11.67 -5.27
CA ARG A 52 5.42 12.12 -5.46
C ARG A 52 4.91 11.73 -6.85
N VAL A 53 3.67 11.22 -6.91
CA VAL A 53 2.98 10.91 -8.16
C VAL A 53 1.78 11.83 -8.34
N MET A 54 1.48 12.18 -9.61
CA MET A 54 0.41 13.14 -9.91
C MET A 54 -0.97 12.49 -9.96
N ASN A 55 -1.03 11.18 -10.20
CA ASN A 55 -2.28 10.44 -10.37
C ASN A 55 -2.06 8.94 -10.19
N SER A 56 -3.15 8.16 -10.28
CA SER A 56 -3.08 6.69 -10.13
C SER A 56 -2.65 5.94 -11.38
N TYR A 57 -2.38 6.62 -12.52
CA TYR A 57 -2.00 5.93 -13.75
C TYR A 57 -0.80 5.00 -13.53
N PRO A 58 -0.79 3.76 -13.99
CA PRO A 58 -1.70 3.13 -14.95
C PRO A 58 -2.90 2.40 -14.30
N TYR A 59 -3.16 2.59 -13.04
CA TYR A 59 -4.31 2.00 -12.35
C TYR A 59 -5.56 2.84 -12.60
N SER A 60 -6.68 2.18 -12.90
CA SER A 60 -8.00 2.81 -12.95
C SER A 60 -8.51 3.12 -11.54
N LYS A 61 -9.34 4.15 -11.42
CA LYS A 61 -10.05 4.47 -10.18
C LYS A 61 -11.32 3.63 -10.05
N PHE A 62 -11.94 3.71 -8.88
CA PHE A 62 -13.28 3.19 -8.60
C PHE A 62 -14.18 4.36 -8.22
N SER A 63 -15.29 4.55 -8.94
CA SER A 63 -16.25 5.62 -8.68
C SER A 63 -17.68 5.09 -8.50
N CYS A 64 -17.88 3.79 -8.64
CA CYS A 64 -19.19 3.15 -8.65
C CYS A 64 -19.44 2.19 -7.48
N TYR A 65 -18.65 2.29 -6.38
CA TYR A 65 -18.97 1.52 -5.18
C TYR A 65 -20.22 2.06 -4.50
N ASP A 66 -21.02 1.15 -3.95
CA ASP A 66 -22.26 1.48 -3.24
C ASP A 66 -22.04 1.55 -1.71
N ARG A 67 -23.15 1.73 -0.99
CA ARG A 67 -23.19 1.77 0.48
C ARG A 67 -24.07 0.68 1.07
N GLU A 68 -24.72 -0.13 0.23
CA GLU A 68 -25.62 -1.19 0.65
C GLU A 68 -24.82 -2.38 1.17
N LEU A 69 -24.99 -2.72 2.44
CA LEU A 69 -24.34 -3.86 3.05
C LEU A 69 -25.10 -5.14 2.77
N LYS A 70 -24.40 -6.11 2.17
CA LYS A 70 -24.93 -7.45 1.87
C LYS A 70 -24.02 -8.50 2.49
N ASP A 71 -24.54 -9.68 2.75
CA ASP A 71 -23.72 -10.84 3.07
C ASP A 71 -23.01 -11.29 1.80
N VAL A 72 -21.68 -11.24 1.83
CA VAL A 72 -20.83 -11.70 0.74
C VAL A 72 -19.89 -12.79 1.25
N ASP A 73 -19.59 -13.73 0.38
CA ASP A 73 -18.58 -14.74 0.64
C ASP A 73 -17.19 -14.14 0.34
N VAL A 74 -16.31 -14.17 1.34
CA VAL A 74 -14.95 -13.63 1.25
C VAL A 74 -13.96 -14.76 1.49
N ASN A 75 -13.04 -14.96 0.55
CA ASN A 75 -11.96 -15.92 0.70
C ASN A 75 -10.92 -15.40 1.69
N THR A 76 -10.57 -16.25 2.65
CA THR A 76 -9.59 -15.95 3.70
C THR A 76 -8.48 -16.99 3.71
N ALA A 77 -7.27 -16.57 4.08
CA ALA A 77 -6.20 -17.45 4.48
C ALA A 77 -6.01 -17.31 5.99
N VAL A 78 -5.93 -18.42 6.70
CA VAL A 78 -5.85 -18.46 8.17
C VAL A 78 -4.60 -19.21 8.59
N LEU A 79 -3.68 -18.50 9.24
CA LEU A 79 -2.55 -19.07 9.97
C LEU A 79 -2.91 -19.21 11.44
N GLU A 80 -2.66 -20.37 12.03
CA GLU A 80 -3.07 -20.66 13.40
C GLU A 80 -2.09 -21.63 14.09
N ASN A 81 -1.76 -21.32 15.35
CA ASN A 81 -1.09 -22.20 16.30
C ASN A 81 -1.84 -22.23 17.65
N ASP A 82 -1.24 -22.68 18.74
CA ASP A 82 -1.89 -22.69 20.06
C ASP A 82 -2.06 -21.28 20.66
N HIS A 83 -1.27 -20.32 20.24
CA HIS A 83 -1.21 -18.97 20.81
C HIS A 83 -1.98 -17.93 20.01
N LEU A 84 -1.86 -17.95 18.68
CA LEU A 84 -2.39 -16.93 17.79
C LEU A 84 -3.22 -17.53 16.64
N LYS A 85 -4.19 -16.73 16.20
CA LYS A 85 -4.91 -16.97 14.94
C LYS A 85 -4.90 -15.69 14.10
N ALA A 86 -4.28 -15.75 12.94
CA ALA A 86 -4.16 -14.64 11.99
C ALA A 86 -5.03 -14.92 10.76
N VAL A 87 -5.94 -13.98 10.43
CA VAL A 87 -6.85 -14.08 9.28
C VAL A 87 -6.47 -13.03 8.24
N PHE A 88 -6.25 -13.46 7.01
CA PHE A 88 -5.88 -12.60 5.89
C PHE A 88 -6.98 -12.54 4.84
N LEU A 89 -7.09 -11.40 4.14
CA LEU A 89 -7.98 -11.18 3.00
C LEU A 89 -7.16 -11.07 1.70
N PRO A 90 -6.84 -12.19 1.02
CA PRO A 90 -6.01 -12.18 -0.20
C PRO A 90 -6.57 -11.31 -1.33
N GLU A 91 -7.90 -11.25 -1.45
CA GLU A 91 -8.61 -10.49 -2.49
C GLU A 91 -8.79 -9.00 -2.15
N ARG A 92 -8.19 -8.55 -1.04
CA ARG A 92 -8.26 -7.16 -0.54
C ARG A 92 -6.88 -6.67 -0.12
N GLY A 93 -5.92 -6.70 -1.06
CA GLY A 93 -4.55 -6.24 -0.84
C GLY A 93 -3.75 -7.11 0.14
N GLY A 94 -4.17 -8.35 0.37
CA GLY A 94 -3.53 -9.24 1.34
C GLY A 94 -3.66 -8.76 2.79
N ARG A 95 -4.71 -7.97 3.11
CA ARG A 95 -4.94 -7.37 4.44
C ARG A 95 -4.88 -8.41 5.54
N LEU A 96 -4.02 -8.24 6.57
CA LEU A 96 -4.16 -8.96 7.83
C LEU A 96 -5.38 -8.38 8.54
N TRP A 97 -6.49 -9.13 8.53
CA TRP A 97 -7.79 -8.63 8.96
C TRP A 97 -8.03 -8.78 10.45
N SER A 98 -7.58 -9.90 11.02
CA SER A 98 -7.73 -10.23 12.44
C SER A 98 -6.45 -10.88 12.94
N LEU A 99 -6.07 -10.55 14.16
CA LEU A 99 -4.99 -11.21 14.90
C LEU A 99 -5.50 -11.50 16.32
N TRP A 100 -6.00 -12.71 16.52
CA TRP A 100 -6.61 -13.14 17.77
C TRP A 100 -5.57 -13.76 18.69
N ASP A 101 -5.43 -13.22 19.91
CA ASP A 101 -4.67 -13.82 21.00
C ASP A 101 -5.54 -14.87 21.70
N LYS A 102 -5.22 -16.15 21.52
CA LYS A 102 -5.98 -17.28 22.09
C LYS A 102 -5.76 -17.43 23.60
N GLU A 103 -4.62 -16.97 24.12
CA GLU A 103 -4.33 -17.04 25.56
C GLU A 103 -5.18 -16.08 26.38
N ARG A 104 -5.46 -14.93 25.82
CA ARG A 104 -6.26 -13.87 26.45
C ARG A 104 -7.69 -13.80 25.93
N ASP A 105 -8.00 -14.60 24.90
CA ASP A 105 -9.29 -14.61 24.20
C ASP A 105 -9.68 -13.20 23.71
N ARG A 106 -8.72 -12.50 23.03
CA ARG A 106 -8.87 -11.11 22.62
C ARG A 106 -8.32 -10.82 21.23
N GLU A 107 -9.03 -9.93 20.52
CA GLU A 107 -8.57 -9.36 19.25
C GLU A 107 -7.51 -8.25 19.53
N LEU A 108 -6.39 -8.30 18.81
CA LEU A 108 -5.31 -7.33 18.90
C LEU A 108 -5.45 -6.17 17.92
N LEU A 109 -6.20 -6.36 16.84
CA LEU A 109 -6.44 -5.36 15.79
C LEU A 109 -7.84 -4.76 15.91
N PHE A 110 -8.04 -3.58 15.33
CA PHE A 110 -9.37 -3.13 15.01
C PHE A 110 -9.86 -3.88 13.77
N THR A 111 -10.69 -4.89 13.99
CA THR A 111 -11.37 -5.63 12.94
C THR A 111 -12.70 -4.96 12.67
N ASN A 112 -12.82 -4.26 11.53
CA ASN A 112 -14.06 -3.60 11.17
C ASN A 112 -15.15 -4.65 10.90
N PRO A 113 -16.37 -4.55 11.47
CA PRO A 113 -17.44 -5.52 11.25
C PRO A 113 -17.97 -5.54 9.81
N VAL A 114 -17.62 -4.53 9.01
CA VAL A 114 -18.10 -4.37 7.64
C VAL A 114 -16.97 -3.95 6.70
N LEU A 115 -17.09 -4.31 5.42
CA LEU A 115 -16.26 -3.79 4.33
C LEU A 115 -17.03 -2.66 3.61
N ARG A 116 -16.72 -1.42 3.95
CA ARG A 116 -17.23 -0.21 3.28
C ARG A 116 -16.10 0.58 2.66
N TYR A 117 -16.36 1.13 1.48
CA TYR A 117 -15.36 1.87 0.71
C TYR A 117 -15.56 3.38 0.85
N GLY A 118 -14.44 4.10 0.93
CA GLY A 118 -14.36 5.55 0.92
C GLY A 118 -13.26 6.04 -0.03
N ASN A 119 -13.31 7.30 -0.44
CA ASN A 119 -12.39 7.92 -1.40
C ASN A 119 -11.06 8.39 -0.78
N LEU A 120 -10.44 7.58 0.04
CA LEU A 120 -9.21 7.90 0.79
C LEU A 120 -7.91 7.37 0.17
N ALA A 121 -7.98 6.57 -0.90
CA ALA A 121 -6.82 5.99 -1.58
C ALA A 121 -6.62 6.56 -2.98
N VAL A 122 -5.44 6.33 -3.57
CA VAL A 122 -5.08 6.82 -4.91
C VAL A 122 -6.01 6.33 -6.02
N ARG A 123 -6.68 5.18 -5.81
CA ARG A 123 -7.71 4.63 -6.70
C ARG A 123 -9.13 4.97 -6.27
N ASN A 124 -9.31 5.90 -5.36
CA ASN A 124 -10.60 6.39 -4.87
C ASN A 124 -11.42 5.38 -4.07
N ALA A 125 -10.86 4.23 -3.72
CA ALA A 125 -11.51 3.20 -2.92
C ALA A 125 -10.57 2.64 -1.87
N TRP A 126 -10.93 2.82 -0.60
CA TRP A 126 -10.21 2.34 0.57
C TRP A 126 -11.20 1.86 1.64
N PHE A 127 -10.79 0.94 2.48
CA PHE A 127 -11.57 0.45 3.62
C PHE A 127 -10.70 0.34 4.87
N SER A 128 -11.31 0.54 6.04
CA SER A 128 -10.62 0.55 7.34
C SER A 128 -10.56 -0.82 7.99
N GLY A 129 -9.64 -0.97 8.93
CA GLY A 129 -9.46 -2.15 9.78
C GLY A 129 -8.27 -3.03 9.37
N GLY A 130 -7.77 -3.80 10.32
CA GLY A 130 -6.65 -4.71 10.14
C GLY A 130 -5.30 -4.03 9.87
N VAL A 131 -4.39 -4.74 9.19
CA VAL A 131 -3.08 -4.21 8.75
C VAL A 131 -3.04 -4.10 7.25
N GLU A 132 -2.79 -2.90 6.74
CA GLU A 132 -2.62 -2.57 5.33
C GLU A 132 -1.13 -2.45 4.98
N TRP A 133 -0.75 -3.00 3.82
CA TRP A 133 0.63 -3.03 3.32
C TRP A 133 0.80 -2.01 2.20
N ASN A 134 1.31 -0.83 2.53
CA ASN A 134 1.38 0.30 1.61
C ASN A 134 2.71 0.38 0.88
N ILE A 135 2.74 -0.07 -0.36
CA ILE A 135 3.94 -0.06 -1.21
C ILE A 135 3.84 0.97 -2.34
N GLY A 136 4.98 1.51 -2.72
CA GLY A 136 5.26 2.15 -4.00
C GLY A 136 4.91 3.62 -4.07
N VAL A 137 3.76 4.04 -3.56
CA VAL A 137 3.30 5.43 -3.63
C VAL A 137 3.08 6.02 -2.25
N ILE A 138 3.28 7.32 -2.09
CA ILE A 138 2.98 8.03 -0.85
C ILE A 138 1.47 7.90 -0.56
N GLY A 139 1.14 7.39 0.63
CA GLY A 139 -0.23 7.12 1.09
C GLY A 139 -0.63 5.67 0.92
N HIS A 140 -1.90 5.43 0.59
CA HIS A 140 -2.44 4.07 0.45
C HIS A 140 -2.07 3.44 -0.88
N THR A 141 -1.67 2.17 -0.84
CA THR A 141 -1.29 1.42 -2.05
C THR A 141 -2.42 1.35 -3.08
N PRO A 142 -2.11 1.41 -4.40
CA PRO A 142 -3.11 1.12 -5.44
C PRO A 142 -3.70 -0.29 -5.37
N LEU A 143 -3.06 -1.18 -4.63
CA LEU A 143 -3.43 -2.61 -4.53
C LEU A 143 -4.34 -2.92 -3.33
N THR A 144 -4.71 -1.93 -2.50
CA THR A 144 -5.49 -2.14 -1.26
C THR A 144 -6.82 -2.88 -1.46
N THR A 145 -7.42 -2.80 -2.64
CA THR A 145 -8.67 -3.48 -3.02
C THR A 145 -8.48 -4.53 -4.13
N SER A 146 -7.22 -4.92 -4.39
CA SER A 146 -6.88 -5.88 -5.44
C SER A 146 -6.62 -7.27 -4.88
N THR A 147 -6.89 -8.30 -5.67
CA THR A 147 -6.43 -9.66 -5.40
C THR A 147 -4.93 -9.75 -5.59
N LEU A 148 -4.23 -10.31 -4.62
CA LEU A 148 -2.80 -10.63 -4.72
C LEU A 148 -2.61 -12.09 -5.09
N PHE A 149 -1.52 -12.42 -5.78
CA PHE A 149 -1.04 -13.79 -5.83
C PHE A 149 -0.87 -14.28 -4.41
N THR A 150 -1.46 -15.44 -4.12
CA THR A 150 -1.39 -16.07 -2.81
C THR A 150 -0.94 -17.50 -2.98
N ALA A 151 0.12 -17.88 -2.32
CA ALA A 151 0.77 -19.16 -2.47
C ALA A 151 1.14 -19.76 -1.11
N THR A 152 1.41 -21.06 -1.10
CA THR A 152 1.82 -21.79 0.08
C THR A 152 3.17 -22.44 -0.14
N LEU A 153 3.99 -22.44 0.89
CA LEU A 153 5.23 -23.22 0.99
C LEU A 153 5.44 -23.63 2.45
N GLU A 154 6.47 -24.40 2.71
CA GLU A 154 6.83 -24.86 4.05
C GLU A 154 8.28 -24.49 4.36
N ARG A 155 8.54 -24.19 5.62
CA ARG A 155 9.89 -24.07 6.16
C ARG A 155 10.51 -25.47 6.33
N GLU A 156 11.80 -25.53 6.53
CA GLU A 156 12.52 -26.81 6.75
C GLU A 156 11.99 -27.62 7.95
N ASP A 157 11.43 -26.92 8.96
CA ASP A 157 10.80 -27.54 10.13
C ASP A 157 9.34 -27.97 9.91
N GLY A 158 8.82 -27.82 8.66
CA GLY A 158 7.44 -28.16 8.30
C GLY A 158 6.42 -27.09 8.69
N THR A 159 6.85 -25.93 9.18
CA THR A 159 5.96 -24.80 9.46
C THR A 159 5.38 -24.24 8.16
N PRO A 160 4.04 -24.14 8.02
CA PRO A 160 3.43 -23.61 6.82
C PRO A 160 3.64 -22.10 6.71
N VAL A 161 3.88 -21.62 5.47
CA VAL A 161 4.09 -20.22 5.14
C VAL A 161 3.04 -19.77 4.14
N LEU A 162 2.37 -18.68 4.45
CA LEU A 162 1.51 -17.93 3.53
C LEU A 162 2.36 -16.90 2.78
N ARG A 163 2.49 -17.03 1.46
CA ARG A 163 3.13 -16.05 0.61
C ARG A 163 2.10 -15.25 -0.17
N MET A 164 2.18 -13.92 -0.11
CA MET A 164 1.40 -13.04 -0.97
C MET A 164 2.33 -12.09 -1.71
N TYR A 165 2.07 -11.84 -3.00
CA TYR A 165 2.97 -11.02 -3.82
C TYR A 165 2.24 -10.41 -5.03
N GLU A 166 2.83 -9.36 -5.60
CA GLU A 166 2.35 -8.76 -6.84
C GLU A 166 3.46 -7.93 -7.53
N TYR A 167 3.22 -7.53 -8.76
CA TYR A 167 3.99 -6.57 -9.53
C TYR A 167 3.36 -5.17 -9.39
N GLU A 168 4.07 -4.26 -8.73
CA GLU A 168 3.63 -2.87 -8.57
C GLU A 168 3.98 -2.05 -9.83
N ARG A 169 2.95 -1.53 -10.51
CA ARG A 169 3.06 -1.01 -11.87
C ARG A 169 3.60 0.41 -11.95
N ILE A 170 3.42 1.26 -10.93
CA ILE A 170 3.92 2.65 -10.94
C ILE A 170 5.44 2.67 -10.78
N ARG A 171 5.97 1.90 -9.85
CA ARG A 171 7.41 1.79 -9.58
C ARG A 171 8.09 0.70 -10.41
N GLN A 172 7.31 -0.19 -11.00
CA GLN A 172 7.78 -1.34 -11.78
C GLN A 172 8.73 -2.23 -10.96
N VAL A 173 8.26 -2.63 -9.79
CA VAL A 173 8.98 -3.49 -8.84
C VAL A 173 8.12 -4.70 -8.46
N THR A 174 8.76 -5.77 -7.99
CA THR A 174 8.04 -6.87 -7.34
C THR A 174 8.10 -6.70 -5.84
N TYR A 175 7.04 -7.08 -5.15
CA TYR A 175 7.05 -7.22 -3.71
C TYR A 175 6.44 -8.55 -3.28
N GLN A 176 6.89 -9.04 -2.13
CA GLN A 176 6.55 -10.32 -1.55
C GLN A 176 6.43 -10.18 -0.04
N MET A 177 5.45 -10.86 0.52
CA MET A 177 5.17 -10.92 1.94
C MET A 177 5.01 -12.37 2.32
N ASP A 178 5.87 -12.89 3.21
CA ASP A 178 5.83 -14.26 3.71
C ASP A 178 5.44 -14.23 5.19
N PHE A 179 4.36 -14.91 5.54
CA PHE A 179 3.82 -14.95 6.90
C PHE A 179 3.84 -16.36 7.45
N TRP A 180 4.21 -16.53 8.73
CA TRP A 180 4.17 -17.82 9.42
C TRP A 180 3.99 -17.68 10.93
N LEU A 181 3.51 -18.77 11.52
CA LEU A 181 3.46 -18.99 12.96
C LEU A 181 4.12 -20.37 13.21
N GLY A 182 5.26 -20.40 13.89
CA GLY A 182 5.85 -21.63 14.43
C GLY A 182 5.02 -22.18 15.59
N GLU A 183 5.30 -23.38 16.06
CA GLU A 183 4.52 -24.06 17.09
C GLU A 183 4.42 -23.26 18.38
N GLU A 184 5.54 -22.67 18.82
CA GLU A 184 5.63 -21.90 20.07
C GLU A 184 5.59 -20.37 19.86
N ASP A 185 5.39 -19.93 18.61
CA ASP A 185 5.40 -18.50 18.28
C ASP A 185 4.23 -17.77 18.93
N ARG A 186 4.55 -16.73 19.72
CA ARG A 186 3.59 -15.76 20.30
C ARG A 186 3.51 -14.47 19.50
N PHE A 187 4.24 -14.41 18.39
CA PHE A 187 4.24 -13.32 17.42
C PHE A 187 4.05 -13.88 16.02
N LEU A 188 3.14 -13.27 15.26
CA LEU A 188 3.06 -13.50 13.83
C LEU A 188 4.32 -12.94 13.16
N ASN A 189 5.06 -13.80 12.48
CA ASN A 189 6.21 -13.39 11.69
C ASN A 189 5.76 -12.94 10.30
N ALA A 190 6.29 -11.81 9.82
CA ALA A 190 6.00 -11.22 8.54
C ALA A 190 7.31 -10.78 7.87
N ARG A 191 7.82 -11.57 6.93
CA ARG A 191 9.01 -11.26 6.14
C ARG A 191 8.60 -10.54 4.88
N MET A 192 9.14 -9.35 4.66
CA MET A 192 8.89 -8.53 3.50
C MET A 192 10.10 -8.49 2.57
N ARG A 193 9.85 -8.44 1.27
CA ARG A 193 10.87 -8.33 0.23
C ARG A 193 10.35 -7.46 -0.91
N ILE A 194 11.12 -6.43 -1.28
CA ILE A 194 10.88 -5.60 -2.46
C ILE A 194 12.09 -5.73 -3.37
N VAL A 195 11.87 -5.90 -4.67
CA VAL A 195 12.96 -6.02 -5.66
C VAL A 195 12.81 -5.00 -6.76
N ASN A 196 13.77 -4.12 -6.89
CA ASN A 196 13.97 -3.30 -8.07
C ASN A 196 14.83 -4.09 -9.07
N PHE A 197 14.19 -4.72 -10.03
CA PHE A 197 14.83 -5.48 -11.11
C PHE A 197 15.15 -4.60 -12.34
N GLY A 198 14.82 -3.32 -12.28
CA GLY A 198 15.07 -2.33 -13.34
C GLY A 198 16.49 -1.78 -13.31
N ASN A 199 16.81 -0.93 -14.30
CA ASN A 199 18.12 -0.30 -14.46
C ASN A 199 18.21 1.11 -13.84
N ASP A 200 17.10 1.63 -13.34
CA ASP A 200 17.02 2.99 -12.78
C ASP A 200 16.77 2.96 -11.27
N VAL A 201 17.17 4.04 -10.59
CA VAL A 201 16.79 4.29 -9.20
C VAL A 201 15.30 4.57 -9.15
N VAL A 202 14.57 3.87 -8.28
CA VAL A 202 13.13 4.08 -8.10
C VAL A 202 12.83 4.67 -6.72
N PRO A 203 11.90 5.65 -6.63
CA PRO A 203 11.42 6.12 -5.35
C PRO A 203 10.62 5.02 -4.66
N MET A 204 11.12 4.51 -3.54
CA MET A 204 10.48 3.41 -2.83
C MET A 204 9.81 3.89 -1.55
N TYR A 205 8.59 3.42 -1.36
CA TYR A 205 7.73 3.68 -0.22
C TYR A 205 7.25 2.36 0.37
N TRP A 206 7.25 2.26 1.69
CA TRP A 206 6.56 1.20 2.43
C TRP A 206 6.16 1.69 3.81
N TRP A 207 4.91 1.40 4.17
CA TRP A 207 4.37 1.55 5.51
C TRP A 207 3.37 0.44 5.81
N SER A 208 3.59 -0.28 6.91
CA SER A 208 2.61 -1.21 7.50
C SER A 208 1.67 -0.38 8.35
N ASN A 209 0.42 -0.24 7.91
CA ASN A 209 -0.60 0.58 8.57
C ASN A 209 -1.53 -0.31 9.39
N ILE A 210 -1.51 -0.17 10.70
CA ILE A 210 -2.14 -1.07 11.67
C ILE A 210 -3.27 -0.31 12.38
N ALA A 211 -4.51 -0.71 12.15
CA ALA A 211 -5.65 -0.20 12.90
C ALA A 211 -5.73 -0.93 14.25
N VAL A 212 -5.77 -0.17 15.36
CA VAL A 212 -5.94 -0.69 16.71
C VAL A 212 -7.15 -0.04 17.39
N PRO A 213 -7.93 -0.77 18.21
CA PRO A 213 -9.13 -0.21 18.84
C PRO A 213 -8.78 1.01 19.69
N ALA A 214 -9.49 2.12 19.51
CA ALA A 214 -9.35 3.25 20.40
C ALA A 214 -10.06 2.93 21.72
N SER A 215 -9.36 3.12 22.84
CA SER A 215 -9.90 2.91 24.17
C SER A 215 -9.68 4.14 25.04
N LYS A 216 -10.58 4.34 26.01
CA LYS A 216 -10.37 5.31 27.08
C LYS A 216 -9.12 4.90 27.86
N GLU A 217 -8.26 5.88 28.14
CA GLU A 217 -6.95 5.66 28.81
C GLU A 217 -5.94 4.86 27.99
N GLY A 218 -6.22 4.60 26.70
CA GLY A 218 -5.29 3.95 25.79
C GLY A 218 -4.02 4.77 25.57
N ARG A 219 -2.92 4.08 25.33
CA ARG A 219 -1.60 4.70 25.19
C ARG A 219 -0.74 4.07 24.12
N ILE A 220 0.04 4.92 23.44
CA ILE A 220 1.08 4.50 22.50
C ILE A 220 2.44 4.61 23.19
N ILE A 221 3.27 3.55 23.02
CA ILE A 221 4.61 3.49 23.59
C ILE A 221 5.60 3.16 22.47
N THR A 222 6.66 3.94 22.41
CA THR A 222 7.75 3.80 21.43
C THR A 222 9.03 4.35 22.06
N PRO A 223 10.24 3.96 21.66
CA PRO A 223 11.48 4.48 22.26
C PRO A 223 11.70 5.97 22.00
N ALA A 224 11.00 6.54 21.03
CA ALA A 224 11.20 7.92 20.57
C ALA A 224 11.06 8.96 21.68
N ARG A 225 11.85 10.03 21.56
CA ARG A 225 11.78 11.24 22.38
C ARG A 225 11.25 12.43 21.59
N LYS A 226 11.27 12.33 20.27
CA LYS A 226 10.81 13.37 19.33
C LYS A 226 9.93 12.76 18.25
N ALA A 227 9.15 13.61 17.61
CA ALA A 227 8.35 13.23 16.45
C ALA A 227 8.35 14.37 15.41
N PHE A 228 8.22 14.00 14.14
CA PHE A 228 7.83 14.94 13.09
C PHE A 228 6.30 14.98 13.00
N THR A 229 5.76 16.16 12.78
CA THR A 229 4.33 16.37 12.58
C THR A 229 4.10 17.54 11.64
N SER A 230 2.87 17.78 11.24
CA SER A 230 2.53 18.94 10.42
C SER A 230 1.31 19.67 10.93
N ALA A 231 1.34 20.99 10.83
CA ALA A 231 0.22 21.85 11.09
C ALA A 231 0.16 22.96 10.06
N LYS A 232 -1.02 23.22 9.47
CA LYS A 232 -1.26 24.29 8.49
C LYS A 232 -0.26 24.31 7.32
N GLY A 233 0.12 23.10 6.84
CA GLY A 233 1.06 22.96 5.72
C GLY A 233 2.54 23.04 6.10
N LEU A 234 2.87 23.23 7.37
CA LEU A 234 4.24 23.29 7.89
C LEU A 234 4.61 21.99 8.59
N VAL A 235 5.70 21.35 8.17
CA VAL A 235 6.31 20.19 8.83
C VAL A 235 7.38 20.66 9.81
N TYR A 236 7.33 20.16 11.03
CA TYR A 236 8.30 20.49 12.07
C TYR A 236 8.57 19.30 13.00
N LYS A 237 9.69 19.38 13.74
CA LYS A 237 10.05 18.40 14.78
C LYS A 237 9.61 18.92 16.15
N THR A 238 9.10 18.06 16.99
CA THR A 238 8.62 18.38 18.35
C THR A 238 9.04 17.30 19.34
N ASP A 239 9.16 17.70 20.61
CA ASP A 239 9.37 16.74 21.70
C ASP A 239 8.06 16.03 22.04
N ILE A 240 8.16 14.78 22.54
CA ILE A 240 7.04 14.00 23.07
C ILE A 240 7.33 13.63 24.53
N PRO A 241 6.32 13.41 25.38
CA PRO A 241 4.91 13.18 25.04
C PRO A 241 4.07 14.45 24.85
N PHE A 242 4.57 15.63 25.23
CA PHE A 242 3.75 16.84 25.25
C PHE A 242 3.96 17.71 24.02
N VAL A 243 2.90 17.85 23.22
CA VAL A 243 2.84 18.78 22.08
C VAL A 243 1.75 19.82 22.38
N ASN A 244 2.14 21.10 22.44
CA ASN A 244 1.22 22.19 22.81
C ASN A 244 0.44 21.92 24.13
N GLY A 245 1.10 21.29 25.11
CA GLY A 245 0.50 20.95 26.41
C GLY A 245 -0.37 19.69 26.42
N VAL A 246 -0.50 18.99 25.30
CA VAL A 246 -1.26 17.74 25.18
C VAL A 246 -0.31 16.54 25.19
N ASP A 247 -0.53 15.57 26.08
CA ASP A 247 0.16 14.27 26.01
C ASP A 247 -0.39 13.48 24.81
N VAL A 248 0.35 13.51 23.69
CA VAL A 248 -0.05 12.90 22.42
C VAL A 248 0.11 11.39 22.40
N THR A 249 0.79 10.81 23.38
CA THR A 249 0.88 9.35 23.54
C THR A 249 -0.40 8.75 24.10
N ARG A 250 -1.22 9.56 24.74
CA ARG A 250 -2.62 9.27 25.09
C ARG A 250 -3.52 9.86 24.01
N TYR A 251 -3.70 9.09 22.94
CA TYR A 251 -4.37 9.56 21.71
C TYR A 251 -5.78 10.09 21.95
N ASP A 252 -6.45 9.67 23.02
CA ASP A 252 -7.75 10.20 23.45
C ASP A 252 -7.69 11.68 23.88
N ASN A 253 -6.51 12.26 24.13
CA ASN A 253 -6.33 13.68 24.40
C ASN A 253 -6.20 14.53 23.13
N ILE A 254 -5.93 13.92 21.99
CA ILE A 254 -5.66 14.62 20.73
C ILE A 254 -6.95 15.25 20.18
N PRO A 255 -6.99 16.59 19.98
CA PRO A 255 -8.23 17.28 19.65
C PRO A 255 -8.65 17.15 18.18
N GLU A 256 -7.70 16.96 17.26
CA GLU A 256 -7.96 16.93 15.82
C GLU A 256 -7.11 15.89 15.10
N SER A 257 -7.49 15.56 13.87
CA SER A 257 -6.78 14.59 13.05
C SER A 257 -5.33 15.03 12.84
N VAL A 258 -4.37 14.15 13.16
CA VAL A 258 -2.94 14.46 13.11
C VAL A 258 -2.10 13.19 12.97
N ASP A 259 -0.93 13.36 12.32
CA ASP A 259 0.15 12.39 12.23
C ASP A 259 1.29 12.78 13.16
N TYR A 260 1.78 11.81 13.95
CA TYR A 260 3.05 11.91 14.66
C TYR A 260 4.01 10.82 14.17
N PHE A 261 5.04 11.22 13.45
CA PHE A 261 6.11 10.32 12.98
C PHE A 261 7.21 10.28 14.03
N PHE A 262 7.23 9.24 14.83
CA PHE A 262 8.19 9.06 15.92
C PHE A 262 9.59 8.83 15.38
N GLU A 263 10.54 9.68 15.78
CA GLU A 263 11.94 9.57 15.41
C GLU A 263 12.63 8.55 16.31
N LEU A 264 13.11 7.47 15.70
CA LEU A 264 13.88 6.43 16.39
C LEU A 264 15.38 6.64 16.12
N GLU A 265 16.19 6.59 17.18
CA GLU A 265 17.63 6.56 17.05
C GLU A 265 18.11 5.22 16.45
N SER A 266 19.30 5.19 15.90
CA SER A 266 19.85 3.96 15.29
C SER A 266 19.98 2.81 16.29
N CYS A 267 20.32 3.13 17.55
CA CYS A 267 20.46 2.16 18.63
C CYS A 267 19.14 1.73 19.29
N ASP A 268 18.04 2.45 19.03
CA ASP A 268 16.75 2.10 19.63
C ASP A 268 16.19 0.80 19.05
N PRO A 269 15.59 -0.08 19.86
CA PRO A 269 14.82 -1.21 19.35
C PRO A 269 13.63 -0.70 18.52
N LYS A 270 13.41 -1.29 17.35
CA LYS A 270 12.42 -0.83 16.37
C LYS A 270 11.04 -1.39 16.71
N TYR A 271 10.29 -0.71 17.61
CA TYR A 271 8.95 -1.13 17.99
C TYR A 271 7.97 0.05 18.14
N ILE A 272 6.68 -0.29 18.13
CA ILE A 272 5.58 0.54 18.60
C ILE A 272 4.57 -0.37 19.29
N ALA A 273 4.08 0.04 20.44
CA ALA A 273 3.06 -0.65 21.20
C ALA A 273 1.82 0.24 21.39
N HIS A 274 0.67 -0.36 21.25
CA HIS A 274 -0.63 0.18 21.66
C HIS A 274 -1.13 -0.64 22.86
N VAL A 275 -1.53 0.02 23.91
CA VAL A 275 -2.21 -0.61 25.05
C VAL A 275 -3.49 0.12 25.39
N ASP A 276 -4.49 -0.63 25.82
CA ASP A 276 -5.75 -0.10 26.36
C ASP A 276 -5.65 0.32 27.84
N GLY A 277 -6.74 0.75 28.44
CA GLY A 277 -6.80 1.12 29.87
C GLY A 277 -6.49 -0.03 30.83
N THR A 278 -6.57 -1.29 30.38
CA THR A 278 -6.17 -2.46 31.19
C THR A 278 -4.67 -2.77 31.09
N GLY A 279 -3.94 -2.09 30.20
CA GLY A 279 -2.54 -2.32 29.93
C GLY A 279 -2.27 -3.42 28.89
N TYR A 280 -3.31 -3.96 28.27
CA TYR A 280 -3.20 -5.00 27.24
C TYR A 280 -3.34 -4.39 25.84
N GLY A 281 -2.60 -4.93 24.89
CA GLY A 281 -2.71 -4.47 23.51
C GLY A 281 -1.72 -5.11 22.54
N LEU A 282 -1.48 -4.43 21.43
CA LEU A 282 -0.64 -4.89 20.33
C LEU A 282 0.78 -4.33 20.44
N LEU A 283 1.76 -5.20 20.23
CA LEU A 283 3.16 -4.87 19.98
C LEU A 283 3.51 -5.20 18.52
N GLN A 284 4.02 -4.19 17.80
CA GLN A 284 4.69 -4.37 16.51
C GLN A 284 6.17 -4.12 16.69
N MET A 285 6.99 -5.06 16.22
CA MET A 285 8.46 -4.97 16.20
C MET A 285 8.97 -5.16 14.77
N SER A 286 10.15 -4.66 14.47
CA SER A 286 10.81 -4.92 13.18
C SER A 286 12.33 -4.92 13.28
N THR A 287 12.98 -5.50 12.26
CA THR A 287 14.40 -5.26 12.01
C THR A 287 14.66 -3.83 11.54
N ASP A 288 15.91 -3.39 11.51
CA ASP A 288 16.35 -1.99 11.35
C ASP A 288 15.95 -1.31 10.04
N ARG A 289 15.52 -2.08 9.01
CA ARG A 289 15.10 -1.51 7.74
C ARG A 289 13.92 -0.56 7.89
N LEU A 290 12.97 -0.83 8.78
CA LEU A 290 11.87 0.08 9.09
C LEU A 290 12.32 1.09 10.15
N ARG A 291 12.68 2.29 9.68
CA ARG A 291 13.35 3.33 10.47
C ARG A 291 12.43 4.14 11.36
N ALA A 292 11.15 4.17 11.06
CA ALA A 292 10.21 5.03 11.78
C ALA A 292 8.97 4.28 12.27
N ARG A 293 8.33 4.91 13.26
CA ARG A 293 7.00 4.56 13.76
C ARG A 293 6.10 5.78 13.67
N LYS A 294 4.79 5.54 13.57
CA LYS A 294 3.82 6.62 13.42
C LYS A 294 2.57 6.33 14.24
N LEU A 295 1.98 7.38 14.78
CA LEU A 295 0.60 7.42 15.23
C LEU A 295 -0.20 8.33 14.30
N PHE A 296 -1.30 7.81 13.74
CA PHE A 296 -2.38 8.62 13.21
C PHE A 296 -3.56 8.58 14.18
N ALA A 297 -3.98 9.74 14.66
CA ALA A 297 -5.16 9.88 15.49
C ALA A 297 -6.23 10.66 14.72
N TRP A 298 -7.47 10.17 14.76
CA TRP A 298 -8.62 10.87 14.16
C TRP A 298 -8.97 12.16 14.88
N GLY A 299 -8.68 12.25 16.20
CA GLY A 299 -9.07 13.35 17.06
C GLY A 299 -10.55 13.32 17.46
N LYS A 300 -11.01 14.41 18.07
CA LYS A 300 -12.33 14.53 18.71
C LYS A 300 -13.33 15.39 17.94
N LYS A 301 -13.01 15.83 16.72
CA LYS A 301 -13.92 16.65 15.91
C LYS A 301 -15.05 15.80 15.34
N THR A 302 -16.25 16.38 15.21
CA THR A 302 -17.42 15.74 14.59
C THR A 302 -17.11 15.15 13.21
N ALA A 303 -16.27 15.80 12.40
CA ALA A 303 -15.85 15.29 11.12
C ALA A 303 -15.08 13.95 11.22
N SER A 304 -14.31 13.77 12.29
CA SER A 304 -13.58 12.51 12.56
C SER A 304 -14.53 11.37 12.94
N ASP A 305 -15.55 11.68 13.75
CA ASP A 305 -16.59 10.71 14.10
C ASP A 305 -17.37 10.29 12.85
N HIS A 306 -17.79 11.25 12.03
CA HIS A 306 -18.48 10.96 10.77
C HIS A 306 -17.66 10.10 9.82
N TRP A 307 -16.33 10.31 9.71
CA TRP A 307 -15.48 9.47 8.88
C TRP A 307 -15.41 8.03 9.38
N GLN A 308 -15.25 7.81 10.68
CA GLN A 308 -15.20 6.48 11.27
C GLN A 308 -16.54 5.74 11.10
N GLU A 309 -17.67 6.41 11.36
CA GLU A 309 -19.01 5.85 11.09
C GLU A 309 -19.24 5.60 9.59
N PHE A 310 -18.76 6.50 8.72
CA PHE A 310 -18.87 6.32 7.27
C PHE A 310 -18.13 5.08 6.78
N LEU A 311 -16.98 4.76 7.36
CA LEU A 311 -16.15 3.60 7.01
C LEU A 311 -16.60 2.31 7.71
N SER A 312 -17.42 2.40 8.73
CA SER A 312 -17.95 1.29 9.52
C SER A 312 -19.49 1.32 9.55
N THR A 313 -20.06 1.13 10.71
CA THR A 313 -21.48 1.33 11.01
C THR A 313 -21.63 2.21 12.23
N GLU A 314 -22.81 2.72 12.46
CA GLU A 314 -23.12 3.57 13.61
C GLU A 314 -22.83 2.81 14.92
N HIS A 315 -22.13 3.43 15.83
CA HIS A 315 -21.74 2.91 17.15
C HIS A 315 -20.75 1.73 17.17
N GLU A 316 -20.07 1.42 16.06
CA GLU A 316 -19.11 0.29 15.96
C GLU A 316 -17.69 0.61 16.47
N GLY A 317 -17.57 1.50 17.38
CA GLY A 317 -16.30 1.81 18.00
C GLY A 317 -15.34 2.61 17.12
N LYS A 318 -14.28 3.07 17.74
CA LYS A 318 -13.27 3.93 17.15
C LYS A 318 -11.92 3.21 17.08
N TYR A 319 -11.05 3.69 16.22
CA TYR A 319 -9.70 3.19 16.11
C TYR A 319 -8.69 4.33 15.90
N VAL A 320 -7.45 4.03 16.15
CA VAL A 320 -6.28 4.81 15.74
C VAL A 320 -5.38 3.92 14.91
N GLU A 321 -4.44 4.53 14.21
CA GLU A 321 -3.48 3.76 13.42
C GLU A 321 -2.09 3.91 13.99
N ILE A 322 -1.43 2.79 14.28
CA ILE A 322 0.01 2.72 14.52
C ILE A 322 0.68 2.16 13.28
N GLN A 323 1.85 2.70 12.92
CA GLN A 323 2.46 2.34 11.65
C GLN A 323 3.98 2.17 11.78
N ALA A 324 4.54 1.35 10.89
CA ALA A 324 5.98 1.16 10.74
C ALA A 324 6.41 1.40 9.29
N GLY A 325 7.48 2.17 9.06
CA GLY A 325 7.84 2.58 7.72
C GLY A 325 9.34 2.64 7.42
N LEU A 326 9.66 2.56 6.13
CA LEU A 326 11.04 2.63 5.61
C LEU A 326 11.67 4.00 5.84
N ALA A 327 10.95 5.07 5.54
CA ALA A 327 11.41 6.44 5.71
C ALA A 327 11.00 6.99 7.09
N LYS A 328 11.66 8.06 7.55
CA LYS A 328 11.32 8.72 8.82
C LYS A 328 9.91 9.31 8.83
N THR A 329 9.37 9.67 7.66
CA THR A 329 8.02 10.24 7.50
C THR A 329 7.36 9.70 6.23
N GLN A 330 6.08 10.00 6.04
CA GLN A 330 5.32 9.72 4.82
C GLN A 330 5.39 10.89 3.79
N TYR A 331 6.23 11.90 4.04
CA TYR A 331 6.32 13.06 3.13
C TYR A 331 7.19 12.82 1.91
N GLY A 332 7.92 11.69 1.85
CA GLY A 332 8.76 11.30 0.73
C GLY A 332 9.06 9.81 0.69
N CYS A 333 9.60 9.39 -0.44
CA CYS A 333 10.12 8.04 -0.67
C CYS A 333 11.63 7.99 -0.40
N LEU A 334 12.20 6.77 -0.32
CA LEU A 334 13.65 6.56 -0.33
C LEU A 334 14.13 6.14 -1.72
N PRO A 335 15.34 6.56 -2.16
CA PRO A 335 15.90 6.10 -3.43
C PRO A 335 16.33 4.63 -3.32
N MET A 336 15.70 3.75 -4.09
CA MET A 336 16.07 2.34 -4.19
C MET A 336 16.87 2.10 -5.45
N SER A 337 18.13 1.68 -5.30
CA SER A 337 19.05 1.42 -6.39
C SER A 337 18.56 0.32 -7.34
N PRO A 338 19.00 0.33 -8.62
CA PRO A 338 18.72 -0.75 -9.56
C PRO A 338 19.32 -2.07 -9.09
N HIS A 339 18.71 -3.18 -9.52
CA HIS A 339 19.15 -4.56 -9.21
C HIS A 339 19.36 -4.82 -7.71
N THR A 340 18.45 -4.27 -6.89
CA THR A 340 18.55 -4.32 -5.41
C THR A 340 17.30 -4.95 -4.83
N ALA A 341 17.49 -5.77 -3.79
CA ALA A 341 16.42 -6.25 -2.94
C ALA A 341 16.49 -5.59 -1.56
N TRP A 342 15.37 -5.10 -1.06
CA TRP A 342 15.22 -4.67 0.32
C TRP A 342 14.37 -5.69 1.08
N GLU A 343 14.87 -6.15 2.22
CA GLU A 343 14.24 -7.18 3.04
C GLU A 343 14.21 -6.75 4.49
N TRP A 344 13.18 -7.16 5.21
CA TRP A 344 13.04 -6.98 6.64
C TRP A 344 12.05 -7.98 7.22
N LEU A 345 12.10 -8.14 8.54
CA LEU A 345 11.15 -8.93 9.31
C LEU A 345 10.35 -7.99 10.21
N GLU A 346 9.04 -8.21 10.28
CA GLU A 346 8.13 -7.63 11.25
C GLU A 346 7.54 -8.73 12.12
N ARG A 347 7.22 -8.41 13.38
CA ARG A 347 6.52 -9.29 14.32
C ARG A 347 5.34 -8.56 14.94
N TYR A 348 4.22 -9.27 15.06
CA TYR A 348 2.96 -8.77 15.61
C TYR A 348 2.47 -9.71 16.69
N GLY A 349 2.23 -9.22 17.89
CA GLY A 349 1.75 -10.02 19.00
C GLY A 349 1.25 -9.18 20.16
N ALA A 350 0.93 -9.83 21.27
CA ALA A 350 0.41 -9.16 22.44
C ALA A 350 1.51 -8.48 23.27
N VAL A 351 1.15 -7.39 23.95
CA VAL A 351 1.93 -6.75 25.01
C VAL A 351 1.04 -6.52 26.22
N PHE A 352 1.63 -6.60 27.40
CA PHE A 352 0.95 -6.31 28.66
C PHE A 352 1.81 -5.39 29.53
N LEU A 353 1.16 -4.38 30.15
CA LEU A 353 1.72 -3.49 31.17
C LEU A 353 1.01 -3.73 32.49
N SER A 354 1.79 -3.93 33.56
CA SER A 354 1.27 -3.99 34.91
C SER A 354 0.64 -2.66 35.33
N GLU A 355 -0.16 -2.67 36.39
CA GLU A 355 -0.73 -1.46 36.96
C GLU A 355 0.35 -0.47 37.46
N GLU A 356 1.44 -1.00 38.03
CA GLU A 356 2.60 -0.22 38.45
C GLU A 356 3.26 0.50 37.24
N GLU A 357 3.50 -0.20 36.14
CA GLU A 357 4.06 0.38 34.90
C GLU A 357 3.16 1.48 34.35
N ARG A 358 1.84 1.25 34.30
CA ARG A 358 0.85 2.24 33.80
C ARG A 358 0.77 3.49 34.66
N GLY A 359 1.02 3.37 35.97
CA GLY A 359 1.07 4.47 36.91
C GLY A 359 2.28 5.39 36.78
N GLN A 360 3.32 4.98 36.04
CA GLN A 360 4.54 5.75 35.86
C GLN A 360 4.36 6.94 34.91
N GLY A 361 5.21 7.96 35.07
CA GLY A 361 5.38 9.02 34.07
C GLY A 361 5.88 8.45 32.75
N PHE A 362 5.53 9.09 31.64
CA PHE A 362 5.81 8.55 30.29
C PHE A 362 7.29 8.23 30.05
N ALA A 363 8.21 9.08 30.50
CA ALA A 363 9.65 8.87 30.30
C ALA A 363 10.13 7.57 30.99
N SER A 364 9.74 7.33 32.24
CA SER A 364 10.10 6.12 32.99
C SER A 364 9.46 4.87 32.36
N LEU A 365 8.18 4.95 32.00
CA LEU A 365 7.47 3.87 31.32
C LEU A 365 8.12 3.53 29.98
N ARG A 366 8.40 4.55 29.13
CA ARG A 366 9.09 4.37 27.84
C ARG A 366 10.42 3.65 28.05
N ASP A 367 11.27 4.14 28.96
CA ASP A 367 12.61 3.59 29.16
C ASP A 367 12.56 2.15 29.70
N ALA A 368 11.62 1.85 30.61
CA ALA A 368 11.40 0.49 31.14
C ALA A 368 10.90 -0.48 30.05
N VAL A 369 9.92 -0.07 29.25
CA VAL A 369 9.38 -0.89 28.15
C VAL A 369 10.43 -1.08 27.05
N THR A 370 11.17 -0.01 26.70
CA THR A 370 12.25 -0.08 25.71
C THR A 370 13.33 -1.07 26.11
N LYS A 371 13.75 -1.05 27.38
CA LYS A 371 14.70 -2.00 27.93
C LYS A 371 14.15 -3.43 27.84
N ARG A 372 12.93 -3.66 28.33
CA ARG A 372 12.28 -4.97 28.33
C ARG A 372 12.17 -5.55 26.92
N ILE A 373 11.72 -4.78 25.93
CA ILE A 373 11.59 -5.24 24.56
C ILE A 373 12.97 -5.47 23.93
N GLY A 374 13.93 -4.57 24.18
CA GLY A 374 15.30 -4.73 23.66
C GLY A 374 16.01 -5.97 24.22
N GLU A 375 15.67 -6.43 25.41
CA GLU A 375 16.19 -7.65 26.06
C GLU A 375 15.35 -8.90 25.73
N ASP A 376 14.16 -8.75 25.12
CA ASP A 376 13.28 -9.87 24.79
C ASP A 376 13.91 -10.75 23.70
N PRO A 377 14.02 -12.07 23.92
CA PRO A 377 14.54 -12.99 22.90
C PRO A 377 13.81 -12.88 21.56
N ALA A 378 12.49 -12.67 21.59
CA ALA A 378 11.69 -12.51 20.39
C ALA A 378 12.08 -11.26 19.55
N PHE A 379 12.67 -10.23 20.17
CA PHE A 379 13.23 -9.09 19.46
C PHE A 379 14.67 -9.36 19.02
N GLN A 380 15.51 -9.87 19.92
CA GLN A 380 16.94 -10.07 19.68
C GLN A 380 17.24 -11.03 18.53
N GLU A 381 16.45 -12.10 18.39
CA GLU A 381 16.64 -13.08 17.33
C GLU A 381 16.15 -12.64 15.93
N MET A 382 15.42 -11.52 15.81
CA MET A 382 14.79 -11.11 14.55
C MET A 382 15.80 -11.00 13.39
N GLY A 383 17.00 -10.51 13.65
CA GLY A 383 18.07 -10.44 12.65
C GLY A 383 18.52 -11.83 12.17
N CYS A 384 18.68 -12.77 13.10
CA CYS A 384 19.03 -14.17 12.79
C CYS A 384 17.90 -14.86 12.01
N VAL A 385 16.65 -14.65 12.40
CA VAL A 385 15.47 -15.20 11.69
C VAL A 385 15.39 -14.62 10.28
N LEU A 386 15.62 -13.32 10.10
CA LEU A 386 15.66 -12.71 8.77
C LEU A 386 16.73 -13.35 7.88
N GLU A 387 17.92 -13.60 8.40
CA GLU A 387 19.01 -14.23 7.62
C GLU A 387 18.74 -15.70 7.35
N SER A 388 18.32 -16.49 8.36
CA SER A 388 18.05 -17.93 8.20
C SER A 388 16.87 -18.24 7.27
N THR A 389 15.92 -17.31 7.10
CA THR A 389 14.77 -17.46 6.18
C THR A 389 15.01 -16.91 4.78
N LYS A 390 16.24 -16.51 4.44
CA LYS A 390 16.59 -15.91 3.16
C LYS A 390 16.40 -16.87 1.98
N GLU A 391 16.79 -18.13 2.14
CA GLU A 391 16.61 -19.14 1.10
C GLU A 391 15.13 -19.52 0.95
N MET A 392 14.37 -19.64 2.04
CA MET A 392 12.92 -19.82 2.00
C MET A 392 12.25 -18.72 1.16
N ALA A 393 12.65 -17.47 1.35
CA ALA A 393 12.08 -16.33 0.60
C ALA A 393 12.32 -16.41 -0.92
N ARG A 394 13.25 -17.26 -1.38
CA ARG A 394 13.58 -17.47 -2.79
C ARG A 394 13.09 -18.81 -3.35
N GLN A 395 12.43 -19.61 -2.54
CA GLN A 395 11.82 -20.87 -3.00
C GLN A 395 10.56 -20.60 -3.81
N CYS A 396 10.31 -21.43 -4.82
CA CYS A 396 9.02 -21.46 -5.50
C CYS A 396 7.93 -21.93 -4.53
N ALA A 397 6.74 -21.40 -4.71
CA ALA A 397 5.58 -21.70 -3.88
C ALA A 397 4.40 -22.16 -4.73
N GLU A 398 3.50 -22.96 -4.16
CA GLU A 398 2.28 -23.41 -4.84
C GLU A 398 1.22 -22.30 -4.82
N VAL A 399 0.88 -21.77 -5.99
CA VAL A 399 -0.13 -20.70 -6.14
C VAL A 399 -1.54 -21.25 -5.87
N LYS A 400 -2.23 -20.68 -4.90
CA LYS A 400 -3.63 -21.00 -4.55
C LYS A 400 -4.63 -19.98 -5.08
N ILE A 401 -4.25 -18.70 -5.13
CA ILE A 401 -5.07 -17.61 -5.67
C ILE A 401 -4.20 -16.81 -6.64
N LYS A 402 -4.73 -16.57 -7.84
CA LYS A 402 -4.04 -15.77 -8.86
C LYS A 402 -4.31 -14.29 -8.66
N GLY A 403 -3.28 -13.48 -8.75
CA GLY A 403 -3.35 -12.02 -8.79
C GLY A 403 -3.59 -11.49 -10.20
N SER A 404 -2.97 -10.34 -10.51
CA SER A 404 -3.11 -9.71 -11.83
C SER A 404 -2.19 -10.34 -12.87
N GLY A 405 -2.57 -10.28 -14.16
CA GLY A 405 -1.72 -10.75 -15.25
C GLY A 405 -0.55 -9.81 -15.62
N TYR A 406 -0.35 -8.70 -14.90
CA TYR A 406 0.65 -7.70 -15.30
C TYR A 406 2.09 -8.16 -15.07
N GLY A 407 2.34 -8.95 -14.04
CA GLY A 407 3.66 -9.57 -13.84
C GLY A 407 4.01 -10.55 -14.96
N ALA A 408 3.03 -11.36 -15.41
CA ALA A 408 3.20 -12.26 -16.56
C ALA A 408 3.43 -11.48 -17.86
N MET A 409 2.69 -10.39 -18.09
CA MET A 409 2.92 -9.47 -19.21
C MET A 409 4.35 -8.92 -19.19
N LYS A 410 4.83 -8.47 -18.03
CA LYS A 410 6.20 -7.96 -17.88
C LYS A 410 7.26 -9.02 -18.14
N ASN A 411 7.04 -10.24 -17.70
CA ASN A 411 7.92 -11.37 -17.98
C ASN A 411 8.01 -11.65 -19.51
N ARG A 412 6.87 -11.64 -20.19
CA ARG A 412 6.82 -11.85 -21.64
C ARG A 412 7.51 -10.72 -22.42
N GLU A 413 7.27 -9.46 -22.03
CA GLU A 413 7.96 -8.29 -22.57
C GLU A 413 9.49 -8.45 -22.45
N ARG A 414 9.98 -8.79 -21.25
CA ARG A 414 11.41 -9.00 -20.99
C ARG A 414 11.99 -10.15 -21.81
N ALA A 415 11.24 -11.24 -21.98
CA ALA A 415 11.65 -12.36 -22.81
C ALA A 415 11.83 -11.96 -24.28
N LEU A 416 10.95 -11.09 -24.83
CA LEU A 416 11.10 -10.53 -26.19
C LEU A 416 12.38 -9.68 -26.33
N GLU A 417 12.86 -9.10 -25.23
CA GLU A 417 14.10 -8.33 -25.17
C GLU A 417 15.33 -9.20 -24.81
N GLY A 418 15.18 -10.51 -24.64
CA GLY A 418 16.24 -11.41 -24.20
C GLY A 418 16.70 -11.21 -22.76
N ARG A 419 15.84 -10.65 -21.92
CA ARG A 419 16.12 -10.38 -20.48
C ARG A 419 15.49 -11.44 -19.58
N PRO A 420 16.08 -11.73 -18.41
CA PRO A 420 15.50 -12.66 -17.44
C PRO A 420 14.14 -12.16 -16.91
N PRO A 421 13.30 -13.07 -16.35
CA PRO A 421 12.04 -12.69 -15.74
C PRO A 421 12.25 -11.71 -14.56
N ILE A 422 11.16 -11.04 -14.12
CA ILE A 422 11.18 -10.11 -12.98
C ILE A 422 11.42 -10.81 -11.64
N SER A 423 11.21 -12.12 -11.59
CA SER A 423 11.53 -13.00 -10.47
C SER A 423 11.67 -14.43 -10.98
N GLU A 424 12.60 -15.19 -10.42
CA GLU A 424 12.82 -16.60 -10.77
C GLU A 424 11.91 -17.54 -9.96
N HIS A 425 11.40 -17.09 -8.81
CA HIS A 425 10.65 -17.92 -7.85
C HIS A 425 9.18 -17.48 -7.65
N LEU A 426 8.78 -16.30 -8.16
CA LEU A 426 7.40 -15.85 -8.10
C LEU A 426 6.70 -16.19 -9.42
N ASP A 427 5.70 -17.06 -9.35
CA ASP A 427 4.89 -17.43 -10.50
C ASP A 427 3.76 -16.40 -10.71
N PHE A 428 3.88 -15.58 -11.74
CA PHE A 428 2.87 -14.60 -12.14
C PHE A 428 1.83 -15.16 -13.12
N GLY A 429 1.82 -16.47 -13.36
CA GLY A 429 0.87 -17.13 -14.24
C GLY A 429 1.03 -16.72 -15.71
N THR A 430 -0.09 -16.50 -16.38
CA THR A 430 -0.16 -16.13 -17.79
C THR A 430 -0.84 -14.78 -17.98
N PRO A 431 -0.49 -14.02 -19.05
CA PRO A 431 -1.20 -12.80 -19.40
C PRO A 431 -2.70 -13.06 -19.65
N GLU A 432 -3.53 -12.06 -19.34
CA GLU A 432 -4.95 -12.06 -19.69
C GLU A 432 -5.15 -11.54 -21.13
N GLU A 433 -6.36 -11.73 -21.70
CA GLU A 433 -6.68 -11.32 -23.08
C GLU A 433 -6.37 -9.83 -23.35
N LYS A 434 -6.69 -8.94 -22.41
CA LYS A 434 -6.40 -7.50 -22.54
C LYS A 434 -4.91 -7.17 -22.60
N GLN A 435 -4.06 -8.02 -22.03
CA GLN A 435 -2.59 -7.88 -22.05
C GLN A 435 -2.00 -8.51 -23.32
N GLU A 436 -2.59 -9.61 -23.80
CA GLU A 436 -2.17 -10.27 -25.05
C GLU A 436 -2.23 -9.34 -26.27
N VAL A 437 -3.18 -8.39 -26.31
CA VAL A 437 -3.25 -7.36 -27.37
C VAL A 437 -1.96 -6.54 -27.43
N TRP A 438 -1.39 -6.18 -26.29
CA TRP A 438 -0.17 -5.40 -26.21
C TRP A 438 1.09 -6.22 -26.45
N LEU A 439 1.10 -7.50 -26.06
CA LEU A 439 2.20 -8.41 -26.33
C LEU A 439 2.32 -8.70 -27.82
N ARG A 440 1.20 -9.00 -28.51
CA ARG A 440 1.18 -9.12 -29.97
C ARG A 440 1.65 -7.84 -30.67
N PHE A 441 1.24 -6.67 -30.15
CA PHE A 441 1.74 -5.41 -30.67
C PHE A 441 3.26 -5.28 -30.53
N LEU A 442 3.86 -5.71 -29.41
CA LEU A 442 5.31 -5.71 -29.25
C LEU A 442 6.00 -6.67 -30.23
N GLU A 443 5.39 -7.78 -30.56
CA GLU A 443 5.90 -8.74 -31.55
C GLU A 443 5.77 -8.20 -33.00
N ASP A 444 4.55 -7.85 -33.37
CA ASP A 444 4.19 -7.54 -34.77
C ASP A 444 4.33 -6.06 -35.14
N GLY A 445 4.24 -5.17 -34.16
CA GLY A 445 4.19 -3.72 -34.33
C GLY A 445 2.86 -3.19 -34.89
N ALA A 446 1.83 -4.03 -35.03
CA ALA A 446 0.49 -3.64 -35.43
C ALA A 446 -0.45 -3.72 -34.22
N LEU A 447 -0.95 -2.58 -33.74
CA LEU A 447 -1.86 -2.54 -32.62
C LEU A 447 -3.29 -2.83 -33.11
N THR A 448 -4.00 -3.73 -32.45
CA THR A 448 -5.43 -3.96 -32.70
C THR A 448 -6.21 -2.67 -32.50
N CYS A 449 -7.07 -2.32 -33.45
CA CYS A 449 -7.90 -1.12 -33.43
C CYS A 449 -9.32 -1.49 -32.93
N PRO A 450 -9.68 -1.21 -31.68
CA PRO A 450 -11.01 -1.52 -31.16
C PRO A 450 -12.08 -0.59 -31.76
N ASP A 451 -13.35 -0.94 -31.62
CA ASP A 451 -14.45 0.00 -31.91
C ASP A 451 -14.34 1.19 -30.94
N PRO A 452 -14.52 2.44 -31.43
CA PRO A 452 -14.50 3.62 -30.55
C PRO A 452 -15.56 3.63 -29.45
N LYS A 453 -16.53 2.76 -29.47
CA LYS A 453 -17.55 2.58 -28.43
C LYS A 453 -17.10 1.60 -27.34
N ASP A 454 -16.11 0.78 -27.63
CA ASP A 454 -15.58 -0.20 -26.67
C ASP A 454 -14.67 0.49 -25.66
N THR A 455 -14.73 0.00 -24.44
CA THR A 455 -13.84 0.44 -23.37
C THR A 455 -12.40 0.01 -23.68
N PRO A 456 -11.39 0.91 -23.54
CA PRO A 456 -10.00 0.51 -23.59
C PRO A 456 -9.69 -0.59 -22.57
N GLY A 457 -9.05 -1.67 -23.00
CA GLY A 457 -8.86 -2.86 -22.18
C GLY A 457 -7.90 -2.66 -21.01
N LEU A 458 -6.80 -1.94 -21.24
CA LEU A 458 -5.82 -1.56 -20.21
C LEU A 458 -5.03 -0.33 -20.65
N TYR A 459 -4.34 0.27 -19.69
CA TYR A 459 -3.44 1.40 -19.90
C TYR A 459 -2.00 0.95 -19.68
N PRO A 460 -1.17 0.84 -20.74
CA PRO A 460 0.24 0.49 -20.59
C PRO A 460 1.03 1.68 -20.02
N ASN A 461 2.12 1.39 -19.31
CA ASN A 461 3.07 2.41 -18.86
C ASN A 461 4.53 2.01 -19.14
N ASP A 462 4.75 0.93 -19.86
CA ASP A 462 6.07 0.43 -20.23
C ASP A 462 6.68 1.24 -21.38
N GLU A 463 7.93 1.65 -21.22
CA GLU A 463 8.62 2.49 -22.21
C GLU A 463 8.80 1.75 -23.56
N SER A 464 9.04 0.44 -23.53
CA SER A 464 9.16 -0.42 -24.73
C SER A 464 7.93 -0.31 -25.65
N ILE A 465 6.73 -0.35 -25.05
CA ILE A 465 5.46 -0.18 -25.77
C ILE A 465 5.42 1.18 -26.47
N TYR A 466 5.81 2.24 -25.81
CA TYR A 466 5.78 3.58 -26.38
C TYR A 466 6.88 3.83 -27.41
N VAL A 467 8.04 3.21 -27.25
CA VAL A 467 9.09 3.22 -28.28
C VAL A 467 8.57 2.57 -29.56
N LYS A 468 8.05 1.36 -29.46
CA LYS A 468 7.45 0.63 -30.57
C LYS A 468 6.29 1.39 -31.24
N LEU A 469 5.46 2.05 -30.42
CA LEU A 469 4.34 2.84 -30.91
C LEU A 469 4.82 4.06 -31.75
N LYS A 470 5.85 4.76 -31.29
CA LYS A 470 6.46 5.88 -32.04
C LYS A 470 7.07 5.43 -33.37
N GLU A 471 7.68 4.25 -33.41
CA GLU A 471 8.28 3.68 -34.62
C GLU A 471 7.20 3.31 -35.65
N THR A 472 6.08 2.77 -35.20
CA THR A 472 5.05 2.19 -36.07
C THR A 472 3.89 3.14 -36.40
N ILE A 473 3.81 4.30 -35.72
CA ILE A 473 2.68 5.23 -35.84
C ILE A 473 2.50 5.83 -37.24
N LYS A 474 3.57 5.91 -38.06
CA LYS A 474 3.52 6.44 -39.43
C LYS A 474 3.39 5.35 -40.48
N SER A 475 3.39 4.10 -40.08
CA SER A 475 3.36 2.91 -40.96
C SER A 475 2.18 2.00 -40.58
N LYS A 476 2.43 0.94 -39.82
CA LYS A 476 1.44 -0.08 -39.47
C LYS A 476 0.23 0.47 -38.68
N ASN A 477 0.42 1.55 -37.91
CA ASN A 477 -0.61 2.15 -37.05
C ASN A 477 -1.07 3.55 -37.53
N LYS A 478 -0.79 3.91 -38.81
CA LYS A 478 -1.08 5.25 -39.34
C LYS A 478 -2.57 5.63 -39.21
N ASP A 479 -3.47 4.70 -39.51
CA ASP A 479 -4.91 4.89 -39.55
C ASP A 479 -5.62 4.31 -38.32
N ASN A 480 -4.87 4.03 -37.24
CA ASN A 480 -5.36 3.45 -35.99
C ASN A 480 -5.59 4.54 -34.94
N TRP A 481 -6.86 4.91 -34.70
CA TRP A 481 -7.22 5.91 -33.70
C TRP A 481 -6.71 5.57 -32.29
N TYR A 482 -6.73 4.28 -31.93
CA TYR A 482 -6.32 3.80 -30.59
C TYR A 482 -4.82 3.93 -30.37
N ALA A 483 -4.02 3.70 -31.42
CA ALA A 483 -2.58 3.94 -31.39
C ALA A 483 -2.26 5.44 -31.16
N HIS A 484 -2.94 6.34 -31.87
CA HIS A 484 -2.78 7.78 -31.65
C HIS A 484 -3.25 8.23 -30.26
N TYR A 485 -4.32 7.62 -29.75
CA TYR A 485 -4.79 7.87 -28.39
C TYR A 485 -3.71 7.48 -27.35
N ASN A 486 -3.15 6.28 -27.43
CA ASN A 486 -2.11 5.83 -26.51
C ASN A 486 -0.80 6.63 -26.64
N LEU A 487 -0.45 7.08 -27.87
CA LEU A 487 0.66 8.01 -28.05
C LEU A 487 0.37 9.36 -27.35
N GLY A 488 -0.88 9.79 -27.33
CA GLY A 488 -1.34 10.95 -26.55
C GLY A 488 -1.14 10.78 -25.07
N LEU A 489 -1.49 9.60 -24.51
CA LEU A 489 -1.25 9.23 -23.10
C LEU A 489 0.24 9.29 -22.76
N TYR A 490 1.08 8.68 -23.59
CA TYR A 490 2.53 8.74 -23.39
C TYR A 490 3.07 10.17 -23.32
N TYR A 491 2.70 11.04 -24.28
CA TYR A 491 3.13 12.42 -24.26
C TYR A 491 2.59 13.18 -23.03
N PHE A 492 1.39 12.85 -22.58
CA PHE A 492 0.81 13.43 -21.39
C PHE A 492 1.63 13.09 -20.14
N LEU A 493 1.95 11.81 -19.94
CA LEU A 493 2.74 11.31 -18.81
C LEU A 493 4.15 11.88 -18.77
N LYS A 494 4.74 12.17 -19.96
CA LYS A 494 6.05 12.86 -20.07
C LYS A 494 5.96 14.40 -19.96
N GLY A 495 4.81 14.96 -19.52
CA GLY A 495 4.61 16.40 -19.40
C GLY A 495 4.55 17.17 -20.72
N ARG A 496 4.53 16.46 -21.87
CA ARG A 496 4.53 17.06 -23.22
C ARG A 496 3.10 17.39 -23.68
N TYR A 497 2.36 18.14 -22.88
CA TYR A 497 0.91 18.37 -23.04
C TYR A 497 0.49 18.95 -24.40
N LYS A 498 1.34 19.74 -25.08
CA LYS A 498 1.06 20.23 -26.44
C LYS A 498 1.07 19.10 -27.47
N LYS A 499 2.03 18.15 -27.33
CA LYS A 499 2.10 16.97 -28.20
C LYS A 499 0.97 15.99 -27.88
N ALA A 500 0.67 15.79 -26.59
CA ALA A 500 -0.46 14.98 -26.13
C ALA A 500 -1.79 15.47 -26.74
N TYR A 501 -2.09 16.76 -26.63
CA TYR A 501 -3.30 17.34 -27.22
C TYR A 501 -3.42 17.05 -28.73
N ARG A 502 -2.31 17.20 -29.49
CA ARG A 502 -2.32 16.93 -30.94
C ARG A 502 -2.57 15.46 -31.24
N ALA A 503 -1.93 14.54 -30.52
CA ALA A 503 -2.12 13.11 -30.70
C ALA A 503 -3.57 12.68 -30.39
N PHE A 504 -4.14 13.16 -29.29
CA PHE A 504 -5.55 12.96 -28.97
C PHE A 504 -6.49 13.56 -30.04
N GLN A 505 -6.17 14.75 -30.55
CA GLN A 505 -6.94 15.35 -31.63
C GLN A 505 -6.90 14.48 -32.89
N THR A 506 -5.73 14.00 -33.30
CA THR A 506 -5.59 13.08 -34.44
C THR A 506 -6.45 11.83 -34.25
N SER A 507 -6.42 11.23 -33.04
CA SER A 507 -7.28 10.10 -32.68
C SER A 507 -8.78 10.43 -32.85
N ALA A 508 -9.23 11.57 -32.32
CA ALA A 508 -10.64 12.02 -32.41
C ALA A 508 -11.07 12.36 -33.85
N ASP A 509 -10.17 12.90 -34.67
CA ASP A 509 -10.43 13.24 -36.07
C ASP A 509 -10.54 11.96 -36.95
N MET A 510 -9.81 10.90 -36.63
CA MET A 510 -9.94 9.59 -37.29
C MET A 510 -11.26 8.90 -36.95
N ARG A 511 -11.57 8.84 -35.68
CA ARG A 511 -12.81 8.27 -35.14
C ARG A 511 -13.24 9.06 -33.93
N LYS A 512 -14.45 9.65 -33.94
CA LYS A 512 -15.00 10.31 -32.76
C LYS A 512 -15.08 9.32 -31.61
N ASN A 513 -14.39 9.60 -30.51
CA ASN A 513 -14.37 8.76 -29.33
C ASN A 513 -14.22 9.59 -28.04
N ALA A 514 -14.88 9.17 -26.98
CA ALA A 514 -14.88 9.86 -25.69
C ALA A 514 -13.49 9.93 -25.05
N TRP A 515 -12.69 8.91 -25.27
CA TRP A 515 -11.35 8.76 -24.70
C TRP A 515 -10.40 9.87 -25.17
N ALA A 516 -10.38 10.12 -26.48
CA ALA A 516 -9.57 11.18 -27.07
C ALA A 516 -10.06 12.59 -26.64
N TYR A 517 -11.36 12.81 -26.57
CA TYR A 517 -11.90 14.09 -26.08
C TYR A 517 -11.56 14.33 -24.61
N HIS A 518 -11.62 13.31 -23.76
CA HIS A 518 -11.17 13.39 -22.37
C HIS A 518 -9.66 13.71 -22.30
N GLY A 519 -8.82 13.02 -23.09
CA GLY A 519 -7.39 13.28 -23.18
C GLY A 519 -7.08 14.71 -23.66
N MET A 520 -7.82 15.22 -24.66
CA MET A 520 -7.70 16.62 -25.11
C MET A 520 -8.06 17.61 -24.00
N ALA A 521 -9.14 17.35 -23.26
CA ALA A 521 -9.55 18.20 -22.15
C ALA A 521 -8.48 18.22 -21.06
N SER A 522 -7.99 17.06 -20.65
CA SER A 522 -6.91 16.91 -19.66
C SER A 522 -5.64 17.66 -20.07
N ALA A 523 -5.18 17.47 -21.31
CA ALA A 523 -4.00 18.16 -21.84
C ALA A 523 -4.19 19.68 -21.94
N ALA A 524 -5.43 20.15 -22.17
CA ALA A 524 -5.75 21.56 -22.19
C ALA A 524 -5.75 22.17 -20.79
N VAL A 525 -6.28 21.46 -19.76
CA VAL A 525 -6.23 21.88 -18.35
C VAL A 525 -4.79 22.06 -17.90
N MET A 526 -3.93 21.07 -18.14
CA MET A 526 -2.50 21.12 -17.78
C MET A 526 -1.72 22.25 -18.45
N ARG A 527 -2.31 22.91 -19.46
CA ARG A 527 -1.77 24.08 -20.15
C ARG A 527 -2.48 25.38 -19.80
N GLY A 528 -3.36 25.40 -18.80
CA GLY A 528 -4.17 26.56 -18.44
C GLY A 528 -5.18 27.00 -19.52
N ARG A 529 -5.52 26.09 -20.47
CA ARG A 529 -6.43 26.40 -21.60
C ARG A 529 -7.87 25.98 -21.31
N ASN A 530 -8.45 26.44 -20.21
CA ASN A 530 -9.76 26.02 -19.70
C ASN A 530 -10.91 26.13 -20.72
N LYS A 531 -10.93 27.18 -21.59
CA LYS A 531 -11.94 27.30 -22.67
C LYS A 531 -11.85 26.12 -23.66
N LYS A 532 -10.61 25.66 -24.01
CA LYS A 532 -10.42 24.52 -24.91
C LYS A 532 -10.80 23.20 -24.22
N ALA A 533 -10.50 23.06 -22.93
CA ALA A 533 -10.90 21.90 -22.14
C ALA A 533 -12.42 21.74 -22.13
N ARG A 534 -13.17 22.80 -21.77
CA ARG A 534 -14.64 22.81 -21.81
C ARG A 534 -15.20 22.47 -23.20
N LYS A 535 -14.59 22.97 -24.28
CA LYS A 535 -15.01 22.66 -25.65
C LYS A 535 -14.82 21.18 -25.99
N ALA A 536 -13.72 20.57 -25.52
CA ALA A 536 -13.47 19.13 -25.74
C ALA A 536 -14.49 18.26 -24.99
N MET A 537 -14.80 18.59 -23.73
CA MET A 537 -15.77 17.85 -22.91
C MET A 537 -17.24 17.92 -23.39
N ARG A 538 -17.57 18.88 -24.26
CA ARG A 538 -18.93 19.03 -24.87
C ARG A 538 -19.10 18.19 -26.14
N LYS A 539 -18.07 17.61 -26.66
CA LYS A 539 -18.05 16.76 -27.87
C LYS A 539 -18.22 15.29 -27.54
#